data_d0e5e9206a982fff52de7971f58d75e7
#
_entry.id   d0e5e9206a982fff52de7971f58d75e7
#
_cell.length_a   1.000
_cell.length_b   1.000
_cell.length_c   1.000
_cell.angle_alpha   90.00
_cell.angle_beta   90.00
_cell.angle_gamma   90.00
#
_symmetry.space_group_name_H-M   'P 1'
#
loop_
_entity.id
_entity.type
_entity.pdbx_description
1 polymer ?
#
loop_
_entity_poly.entity_id
_entity_poly.type
_entity_poly.pdbx_seq_one_letter_code
_entity_poly.pdbx_strand_id
1 'polypeptide(L)'
;TINDLKIAREISDLPLLRKEFIIDPYQIVESKVLGADAILLIAAILKKEEVRSLSNLAKELKMEVILEVHTIEEIKKYLMSSLDIIGVNNRNLKTFEVDYKHSIKLSKHITNDFLKISESGINNAKNLIRLRKIGYQGFLIGEKFMKSQNPGKSVSKFIKNLNL
;
A
#
# COMPACT_ATOMS: atom_id res chain seq x y z
N THR A 1 10.32 -11.15 4.58
CA THR A 1 10.51 -12.52 4.03
C THR A 1 9.20 -13.30 4.10
N ILE A 2 9.15 -14.45 3.41
CA ILE A 2 8.02 -15.41 3.49
C ILE A 2 7.76 -15.83 4.95
N ASN A 3 8.82 -16.05 5.72
CA ASN A 3 8.70 -16.42 7.13
C ASN A 3 8.06 -15.31 7.98
N ASP A 4 8.29 -14.05 7.67
CA ASP A 4 7.68 -12.93 8.42
C ASP A 4 6.16 -12.94 8.27
N LEU A 5 5.65 -13.26 7.07
CA LEU A 5 4.22 -13.35 6.82
C LEU A 5 3.58 -14.53 7.58
N LYS A 6 4.24 -15.69 7.59
CA LYS A 6 3.79 -16.86 8.39
C LYS A 6 3.71 -16.54 9.88
N ILE A 7 4.79 -16.00 10.44
CA ILE A 7 4.85 -15.62 11.86
C ILE A 7 3.78 -14.57 12.18
N ALA A 8 3.58 -13.57 11.30
CA ALA A 8 2.55 -12.57 11.51
C ALA A 8 1.15 -13.20 11.53
N ARG A 9 0.86 -14.17 10.67
CA ARG A 9 -0.42 -14.88 10.65
C ARG A 9 -0.65 -15.72 11.89
N GLU A 10 0.38 -16.35 12.44
CA GLU A 10 0.29 -17.16 13.65
C GLU A 10 -0.08 -16.35 14.91
N ILE A 11 0.28 -15.06 14.93
CA ILE A 11 0.15 -14.21 16.12
C ILE A 11 -0.90 -13.08 15.97
N SER A 12 -1.56 -12.96 14.81
CA SER A 12 -2.48 -11.85 14.55
C SER A 12 -3.61 -12.25 13.61
N ASP A 13 -4.85 -11.86 13.99
CA ASP A 13 -6.05 -11.96 13.14
C ASP A 13 -6.28 -10.70 12.29
N LEU A 14 -5.39 -9.69 12.38
CA LEU A 14 -5.48 -8.50 11.56
C LEU A 14 -5.21 -8.85 10.09
N PRO A 15 -5.85 -8.13 9.14
CA PRO A 15 -5.55 -8.29 7.72
C PRO A 15 -4.07 -8.07 7.42
N LEU A 16 -3.48 -8.99 6.66
CA LEU A 16 -2.06 -8.97 6.30
C LEU A 16 -1.86 -8.64 4.84
N LEU A 17 -1.04 -7.62 4.58
CA LEU A 17 -0.58 -7.26 3.24
C LEU A 17 0.76 -7.94 2.93
N ARG A 18 0.82 -8.73 1.85
CA ARG A 18 2.10 -9.08 1.25
C ARG A 18 2.61 -7.94 0.39
N LYS A 19 3.55 -7.16 0.94
CA LYS A 19 4.21 -6.05 0.24
C LYS A 19 5.53 -6.52 -0.38
N GLU A 20 5.45 -7.01 -1.60
CA GLU A 20 6.56 -7.57 -2.37
C GLU A 20 6.44 -7.19 -3.85
N PHE A 21 7.50 -7.42 -4.65
CA PHE A 21 7.45 -7.28 -6.11
C PHE A 21 6.75 -8.48 -6.73
N ILE A 22 5.43 -8.38 -6.89
CA ILE A 22 4.61 -9.44 -7.49
C ILE A 22 4.62 -9.25 -9.01
N ILE A 23 5.19 -10.23 -9.72
CA ILE A 23 5.32 -10.25 -11.18
C ILE A 23 4.86 -11.59 -11.80
N ASP A 24 4.53 -12.57 -10.96
CA ASP A 24 4.17 -13.92 -11.40
C ASP A 24 2.91 -14.40 -10.65
N PRO A 25 1.96 -15.07 -11.32
CA PRO A 25 0.77 -15.65 -10.71
C PRO A 25 1.07 -16.59 -9.54
N TYR A 26 2.16 -17.33 -9.58
CA TYR A 26 2.59 -18.19 -8.47
C TYR A 26 2.72 -17.43 -7.15
N GLN A 27 3.27 -16.21 -7.20
CA GLN A 27 3.44 -15.38 -5.98
C GLN A 27 2.10 -15.01 -5.34
N ILE A 28 1.02 -14.92 -6.12
CA ILE A 28 -0.34 -14.64 -5.61
C ILE A 28 -0.89 -15.87 -4.89
N VAL A 29 -0.78 -17.05 -5.51
CA VAL A 29 -1.18 -18.31 -4.88
C VAL A 29 -0.37 -18.55 -3.60
N GLU A 30 0.93 -18.36 -3.65
CA GLU A 30 1.82 -18.45 -2.48
C GLU A 30 1.40 -17.45 -1.38
N SER A 31 1.06 -16.20 -1.73
CA SER A 31 0.58 -15.18 -0.77
C SER A 31 -0.64 -15.68 -0.02
N LYS A 32 -1.60 -16.27 -0.74
CA LYS A 32 -2.82 -16.81 -0.14
C LYS A 32 -2.53 -17.96 0.81
N VAL A 33 -1.69 -18.90 0.40
CA VAL A 33 -1.29 -20.06 1.24
C VAL A 33 -0.58 -19.59 2.52
N LEU A 34 0.19 -18.51 2.43
CA LEU A 34 0.90 -17.90 3.56
C LEU A 34 0.00 -17.06 4.48
N GLY A 35 -1.28 -16.91 4.15
CA GLY A 35 -2.26 -16.20 4.97
C GLY A 35 -2.33 -14.70 4.70
N ALA A 36 -1.89 -14.22 3.52
CA ALA A 36 -2.14 -12.83 3.13
C ALA A 36 -3.62 -12.59 2.82
N ASP A 37 -4.12 -11.44 3.22
CA ASP A 37 -5.47 -10.96 2.92
C ASP A 37 -5.45 -9.95 1.76
N ALA A 38 -4.29 -9.34 1.51
CA ALA A 38 -4.09 -8.38 0.43
C ALA A 38 -2.71 -8.52 -0.21
N ILE A 39 -2.62 -8.11 -1.48
CA ILE A 39 -1.37 -8.02 -2.23
C ILE A 39 -1.12 -6.60 -2.75
N LEU A 40 0.15 -6.31 -3.05
CA LEU A 40 0.57 -5.09 -3.72
C LEU A 40 0.99 -5.40 -5.15
N LEU A 41 0.41 -4.69 -6.12
CA LEU A 41 0.87 -4.62 -7.50
C LEU A 41 1.47 -3.23 -7.76
N ILE A 42 2.53 -3.13 -8.55
CA ILE A 42 3.26 -1.88 -8.79
C ILE A 42 3.11 -1.49 -10.25
N ALA A 43 2.43 -0.36 -10.51
CA ALA A 43 2.19 0.13 -11.87
C ALA A 43 3.47 0.39 -12.67
N ALA A 44 4.54 0.82 -11.99
CA ALA A 44 5.82 1.16 -12.63
C ALA A 44 6.57 -0.05 -13.23
N ILE A 45 6.27 -1.28 -12.79
CA ILE A 45 6.99 -2.50 -13.23
C ILE A 45 6.12 -3.48 -14.00
N LEU A 46 4.80 -3.27 -14.03
CA LEU A 46 3.84 -4.18 -14.68
C LEU A 46 3.19 -3.52 -15.90
N LYS A 47 2.88 -4.31 -16.92
CA LYS A 47 2.01 -3.88 -18.02
C LYS A 47 0.55 -3.91 -17.56
N LYS A 48 -0.33 -3.20 -18.28
CA LYS A 48 -1.75 -3.14 -17.95
C LYS A 48 -2.43 -4.51 -17.93
N GLU A 49 -2.08 -5.34 -18.87
CA GLU A 49 -2.60 -6.70 -19.02
C GLU A 49 -2.13 -7.61 -17.87
N GLU A 50 -0.89 -7.42 -17.40
CA GLU A 50 -0.35 -8.13 -16.25
C GLU A 50 -1.06 -7.71 -14.96
N VAL A 51 -1.26 -6.40 -14.74
CA VAL A 51 -2.05 -5.91 -13.59
C VAL A 51 -3.45 -6.52 -13.61
N ARG A 52 -4.12 -6.54 -14.78
CA ARG A 52 -5.45 -7.12 -14.91
C ARG A 52 -5.47 -8.60 -14.59
N SER A 53 -4.54 -9.38 -15.15
CA SER A 53 -4.47 -10.82 -14.92
C SER A 53 -4.19 -11.13 -13.45
N LEU A 54 -3.18 -10.48 -12.86
CA LEU A 54 -2.78 -10.71 -11.48
C LEU A 54 -3.85 -10.26 -10.49
N SER A 55 -4.49 -9.11 -10.72
CA SER A 55 -5.57 -8.63 -9.84
C SER A 55 -6.80 -9.53 -9.90
N ASN A 56 -7.19 -10.02 -11.08
CA ASN A 56 -8.31 -10.97 -11.20
C ASN A 56 -8.02 -12.27 -10.43
N LEU A 57 -6.83 -12.84 -10.59
CA LEU A 57 -6.42 -14.03 -9.82
C LEU A 57 -6.47 -13.78 -8.30
N ALA A 58 -6.03 -12.63 -7.84
CA ALA A 58 -6.12 -12.27 -6.43
C ALA A 58 -7.58 -12.20 -5.94
N LYS A 59 -8.48 -11.62 -6.76
CA LYS A 59 -9.93 -11.56 -6.46
C LYS A 59 -10.56 -12.96 -6.42
N GLU A 60 -10.20 -13.85 -7.34
CA GLU A 60 -10.65 -15.25 -7.32
C GLU A 60 -10.24 -15.96 -6.02
N LEU A 61 -9.05 -15.64 -5.50
CA LEU A 61 -8.54 -16.15 -4.23
C LEU A 61 -9.03 -15.37 -3.01
N LYS A 62 -9.99 -14.44 -3.18
CA LYS A 62 -10.56 -13.60 -2.11
C LYS A 62 -9.51 -12.79 -1.37
N MET A 63 -8.58 -12.18 -2.11
CA MET A 63 -7.64 -11.20 -1.61
C MET A 63 -7.95 -9.80 -2.15
N GLU A 64 -7.69 -8.79 -1.37
CA GLU A 64 -7.73 -7.40 -1.82
C GLU A 64 -6.47 -7.03 -2.60
N VAL A 65 -6.61 -6.06 -3.49
CA VAL A 65 -5.52 -5.63 -4.37
C VAL A 65 -5.25 -4.15 -4.19
N ILE A 66 -4.03 -3.84 -3.77
CA ILE A 66 -3.48 -2.48 -3.77
C ILE A 66 -2.69 -2.29 -5.07
N LEU A 67 -3.00 -1.24 -5.82
CA LEU A 67 -2.14 -0.79 -6.92
C LEU A 67 -1.31 0.41 -6.45
N GLU A 68 0.00 0.23 -6.36
CA GLU A 68 0.95 1.31 -6.10
C GLU A 68 1.19 2.12 -7.38
N VAL A 69 1.05 3.44 -7.28
CA VAL A 69 1.20 4.41 -8.38
C VAL A 69 2.10 5.57 -7.98
N HIS A 70 2.80 6.13 -8.99
CA HIS A 70 3.73 7.25 -8.84
C HIS A 70 3.37 8.44 -9.72
N THR A 71 2.53 8.26 -10.75
CA THR A 71 2.25 9.31 -11.72
C THR A 71 0.75 9.39 -12.06
N ILE A 72 0.35 10.53 -12.61
CA ILE A 72 -1.02 10.74 -13.10
C ILE A 72 -1.31 9.80 -14.28
N GLU A 73 -0.31 9.57 -15.11
CA GLU A 73 -0.38 8.69 -16.28
C GLU A 73 -0.64 7.25 -15.85
N GLU A 74 0.02 6.79 -14.80
CA GLU A 74 -0.25 5.47 -14.20
C GLU A 74 -1.68 5.38 -13.68
N ILE A 75 -2.17 6.36 -12.94
CA ILE A 75 -3.55 6.39 -12.47
C ILE A 75 -4.50 6.24 -13.66
N LYS A 76 -4.38 7.09 -14.68
CA LYS A 76 -5.26 7.06 -15.85
C LYS A 76 -5.21 5.75 -16.62
N LYS A 77 -4.03 5.12 -16.67
CA LYS A 77 -3.80 3.88 -17.45
C LYS A 77 -4.34 2.64 -16.76
N TYR A 78 -4.22 2.57 -15.43
CA TYR A 78 -4.34 1.30 -14.71
C TYR A 78 -5.64 1.16 -13.88
N LEU A 79 -6.47 2.21 -13.71
CA LEU A 79 -7.73 2.06 -12.98
C LEU A 79 -8.63 1.01 -13.64
N MET A 80 -9.04 0.01 -12.87
CA MET A 80 -9.93 -1.08 -13.30
C MET A 80 -10.66 -1.69 -12.10
N SER A 81 -11.80 -2.33 -12.34
CA SER A 81 -12.71 -2.84 -11.31
C SER A 81 -12.16 -3.99 -10.43
N SER A 82 -11.06 -4.61 -10.85
CA SER A 82 -10.38 -5.65 -10.06
C SER A 82 -9.44 -5.11 -8.97
N LEU A 83 -9.30 -3.78 -8.88
CA LEU A 83 -8.52 -3.10 -7.85
C LEU A 83 -9.45 -2.59 -6.74
N ASP A 84 -9.00 -2.67 -5.49
CA ASP A 84 -9.73 -2.18 -4.33
C ASP A 84 -9.16 -0.85 -3.80
N ILE A 85 -7.84 -0.75 -3.84
CA ILE A 85 -7.09 0.32 -3.19
C ILE A 85 -6.06 0.90 -4.15
N ILE A 86 -5.95 2.23 -4.20
CA ILE A 86 -4.88 2.92 -4.91
C ILE A 86 -3.90 3.50 -3.90
N GLY A 87 -2.67 3.01 -3.95
CA GLY A 87 -1.56 3.44 -3.11
C GLY A 87 -0.67 4.46 -3.81
N VAL A 88 -0.64 5.70 -3.31
CA VAL A 88 0.29 6.71 -3.85
C VAL A 88 1.60 6.63 -3.10
N ASN A 89 2.66 6.21 -3.78
CA ASN A 89 3.99 6.18 -3.19
C ASN A 89 4.70 7.54 -3.35
N ASN A 90 4.98 8.18 -2.22
CA ASN A 90 5.67 9.47 -2.16
C ASN A 90 7.18 9.38 -2.41
N ARG A 91 7.73 8.17 -2.55
CA ARG A 91 9.13 7.97 -2.87
C ARG A 91 9.33 7.92 -4.38
N ASN A 92 10.16 8.80 -4.89
CA ASN A 92 10.63 8.71 -6.28
C ASN A 92 11.55 7.49 -6.41
N LEU A 93 11.21 6.55 -7.29
CA LEU A 93 11.97 5.29 -7.46
C LEU A 93 13.35 5.49 -8.12
N LYS A 94 13.60 6.65 -8.75
CA LYS A 94 14.88 6.96 -9.40
C LYS A 94 15.83 7.75 -8.50
N THR A 95 15.31 8.78 -7.80
CA THR A 95 16.13 9.66 -6.95
C THR A 95 16.08 9.27 -5.46
N PHE A 96 15.16 8.38 -5.06
CA PHE A 96 14.85 8.01 -3.68
C PHE A 96 14.39 9.18 -2.80
N GLU A 97 14.17 10.34 -3.36
CA GLU A 97 13.59 11.47 -2.66
C GLU A 97 12.15 11.18 -2.24
N VAL A 98 11.76 11.71 -1.10
CA VAL A 98 10.44 11.48 -0.51
C VAL A 98 9.76 12.80 -0.21
N ASP A 99 8.63 13.07 -0.86
CA ASP A 99 7.79 14.25 -0.59
C ASP A 99 6.30 13.86 -0.48
N TYR A 100 5.73 13.92 0.72
CA TYR A 100 4.31 13.63 0.96
C TYR A 100 3.34 14.54 0.19
N LYS A 101 3.81 15.69 -0.32
CA LYS A 101 3.01 16.57 -1.20
C LYS A 101 2.66 15.90 -2.51
N HIS A 102 3.39 14.85 -2.89
CA HIS A 102 3.09 14.04 -4.06
C HIS A 102 1.70 13.40 -3.94
N SER A 103 1.37 12.82 -2.79
CA SER A 103 0.01 12.32 -2.51
C SER A 103 -1.04 13.43 -2.63
N ILE A 104 -0.74 14.67 -2.20
CA ILE A 104 -1.68 15.80 -2.34
C ILE A 104 -1.96 16.08 -3.83
N LYS A 105 -0.93 16.06 -4.67
CA LYS A 105 -1.05 16.31 -6.10
C LYS A 105 -1.89 15.23 -6.80
N LEU A 106 -1.66 13.96 -6.47
CA LEU A 106 -2.30 12.82 -7.14
C LEU A 106 -3.72 12.54 -6.65
N SER A 107 -4.07 12.93 -5.43
CA SER A 107 -5.39 12.64 -4.82
C SER A 107 -6.59 13.02 -5.69
N LYS A 108 -6.46 14.11 -6.44
CA LYS A 108 -7.52 14.66 -7.32
C LYS A 108 -7.81 13.79 -8.56
N HIS A 109 -6.90 12.89 -8.90
CA HIS A 109 -6.98 12.04 -10.09
C HIS A 109 -7.47 10.62 -9.76
N ILE A 110 -7.61 10.28 -8.49
CA ILE A 110 -8.15 9.00 -8.03
C ILE A 110 -9.62 9.19 -7.72
N THR A 111 -10.49 8.43 -8.39
CA THR A 111 -11.94 8.49 -8.19
C THR A 111 -12.33 7.94 -6.81
N ASN A 112 -13.56 8.21 -6.39
CA ASN A 112 -14.05 7.75 -5.08
C ASN A 112 -14.46 6.27 -5.08
N ASP A 113 -14.36 5.60 -6.21
CA ASP A 113 -14.62 4.15 -6.33
C ASP A 113 -13.52 3.32 -5.66
N PHE A 114 -12.37 3.93 -5.37
CA PHE A 114 -11.21 3.27 -4.78
C PHE A 114 -10.88 3.87 -3.41
N LEU A 115 -10.49 3.01 -2.46
CA LEU A 115 -9.83 3.46 -1.25
C LEU A 115 -8.47 4.07 -1.59
N LYS A 116 -8.11 5.17 -0.94
CA LYS A 116 -6.84 5.87 -1.17
C LYS A 116 -5.90 5.66 0.00
N ILE A 117 -4.72 5.14 -0.28
CA ILE A 117 -3.66 5.07 0.73
C ILE A 117 -2.43 5.86 0.27
N SER A 118 -1.72 6.43 1.24
CA SER A 118 -0.47 7.16 1.00
C SER A 118 0.69 6.37 1.60
N GLU A 119 1.76 6.21 0.83
CA GLU A 119 2.91 5.40 1.18
C GLU A 119 4.19 6.25 1.20
N SER A 120 5.10 5.90 2.09
CA SER A 120 6.39 6.56 2.29
C SER A 120 6.31 8.02 2.78
N GLY A 121 7.29 8.44 3.58
CA GLY A 121 7.48 9.83 3.99
C GLY A 121 6.49 10.40 5.00
N ILE A 122 5.64 9.59 5.59
CA ILE A 122 4.68 10.02 6.61
C ILE A 122 5.35 9.94 7.99
N ASN A 123 6.01 11.03 8.38
CA ASN A 123 6.88 11.06 9.56
C ASN A 123 6.22 11.68 10.80
N ASN A 124 5.08 12.34 10.66
CA ASN A 124 4.39 13.00 11.77
C ASN A 124 2.87 12.97 11.60
N ALA A 125 2.14 13.10 12.71
CA ALA A 125 0.70 13.11 12.76
C ALA A 125 0.06 14.25 11.94
N LYS A 126 0.69 15.42 11.88
CA LYS A 126 0.17 16.59 11.16
C LYS A 126 0.05 16.32 9.66
N ASN A 127 1.04 15.68 9.06
CA ASN A 127 1.00 15.32 7.63
C ASN A 127 -0.08 14.27 7.36
N LEU A 128 -0.22 13.27 8.24
CA LEU A 128 -1.26 12.25 8.14
C LEU A 128 -2.66 12.87 8.20
N ILE A 129 -2.92 13.71 9.20
CA ILE A 129 -4.21 14.42 9.34
C ILE A 129 -4.52 15.26 8.10
N ARG A 130 -3.52 15.93 7.53
CA ARG A 130 -3.69 16.70 6.29
C ARG A 130 -4.08 15.82 5.11
N LEU A 131 -3.47 14.65 4.96
CA LEU A 131 -3.80 13.68 3.91
C LEU A 131 -5.20 13.09 4.11
N ARG A 132 -5.61 12.79 5.35
CA ARG A 132 -6.99 12.36 5.63
C ARG A 132 -8.03 13.37 5.17
N LYS A 133 -7.81 14.65 5.41
CA LYS A 133 -8.73 15.73 5.00
C LYS A 133 -8.95 15.83 3.50
N ILE A 134 -8.06 15.28 2.70
CA ILE A 134 -8.17 15.24 1.23
C ILE A 134 -8.53 13.86 0.67
N GLY A 135 -9.01 12.95 1.55
CA GLY A 135 -9.62 11.69 1.15
C GLY A 135 -8.72 10.45 1.27
N TYR A 136 -7.52 10.54 1.84
CA TYR A 136 -6.74 9.34 2.17
C TYR A 136 -7.30 8.64 3.40
N GLN A 137 -7.52 7.34 3.28
CA GLN A 137 -8.15 6.51 4.31
C GLN A 137 -7.15 5.59 5.01
N GLY A 138 -6.01 5.30 4.36
CA GLY A 138 -4.95 4.46 4.91
C GLY A 138 -3.55 5.01 4.67
N PHE A 139 -2.58 4.48 5.43
CA PHE A 139 -1.19 4.94 5.38
C PHE A 139 -0.24 3.77 5.59
N LEU A 140 0.72 3.57 4.67
CA LEU A 140 1.79 2.60 4.85
C LEU A 140 3.04 3.31 5.43
N ILE A 141 3.35 3.00 6.69
CA ILE A 141 4.43 3.63 7.45
C ILE A 141 5.32 2.53 8.03
N GLY A 142 6.46 2.27 7.41
CA GLY A 142 7.45 1.30 7.90
C GLY A 142 8.70 1.98 8.46
N GLU A 143 9.42 2.71 7.61
CA GLU A 143 10.74 3.27 7.89
C GLU A 143 10.82 4.06 9.21
N LYS A 144 9.82 4.90 9.48
CA LYS A 144 9.74 5.69 10.72
C LYS A 144 9.78 4.83 11.97
N PHE A 145 9.06 3.72 11.97
CA PHE A 145 8.93 2.87 13.15
C PHE A 145 10.13 1.92 13.26
N MET A 146 10.58 1.36 12.15
CA MET A 146 11.70 0.41 12.11
C MET A 146 13.06 1.05 12.44
N LYS A 147 13.22 2.36 12.25
CA LYS A 147 14.41 3.11 12.68
C LYS A 147 14.49 3.34 14.20
N SER A 148 13.39 3.11 14.93
CA SER A 148 13.39 3.32 16.38
C SER A 148 13.93 2.08 17.11
N GLN A 149 14.56 2.29 18.28
CA GLN A 149 15.01 1.19 19.13
C GLN A 149 13.86 0.27 19.60
N ASN A 150 12.64 0.80 19.67
CA ASN A 150 11.43 0.03 20.01
C ASN A 150 10.29 0.40 19.08
N PRO A 151 10.12 -0.34 17.96
CA PRO A 151 9.09 -0.08 16.96
C PRO A 151 7.68 -0.04 17.55
N GLY A 152 7.32 -0.98 18.42
CA GLY A 152 5.99 -1.06 19.03
C GLY A 152 5.65 0.17 19.88
N LYS A 153 6.57 0.64 20.73
CA LYS A 153 6.38 1.89 21.50
C LYS A 153 6.28 3.11 20.58
N SER A 154 7.06 3.12 19.49
CA SER A 154 7.03 4.20 18.50
C SER A 154 5.68 4.29 17.80
N VAL A 155 5.10 3.15 17.37
CA VAL A 155 3.76 3.07 16.80
C VAL A 155 2.71 3.55 17.78
N SER A 156 2.72 3.01 19.03
CA SER A 156 1.74 3.39 20.07
C SER A 156 1.76 4.89 20.35
N LYS A 157 2.95 5.49 20.47
CA LYS A 157 3.11 6.95 20.66
C LYS A 157 2.58 7.73 19.46
N PHE A 158 2.84 7.24 18.25
CA PHE A 158 2.38 7.91 17.03
C PHE A 158 0.85 7.92 16.95
N ILE A 159 0.20 6.77 17.23
CA ILE A 159 -1.27 6.64 17.22
C ILE A 159 -1.90 7.56 18.28
N LYS A 160 -1.37 7.60 19.50
CA LYS A 160 -1.85 8.52 20.55
C LYS A 160 -1.84 9.98 20.12
N ASN A 161 -0.84 10.39 19.33
CA ASN A 161 -0.72 11.76 18.82
C ASN A 161 -1.68 12.08 17.67
N LEU A 162 -2.41 11.10 17.14
CA LEU A 162 -3.42 11.34 16.09
C LEU A 162 -4.74 11.86 16.65
N ASN A 163 -4.97 11.76 17.98
CA ASN A 163 -6.24 12.12 18.64
C ASN A 163 -7.47 11.56 17.89
N LEU A 164 -7.38 10.26 17.51
CA LEU A 164 -8.44 9.52 16.80
C LEU A 164 -9.40 8.89 17.80
#